data_12ad9890494a34cfe74cef66d913a012
#
_entry.id   12ad9890494a34cfe74cef66d913a012
#
_cell.length_a   1.000
_cell.length_b   1.000
_cell.length_c   1.000
_cell.angle_alpha   90.00
_cell.angle_beta   90.00
_cell.angle_gamma   90.00
#
_symmetry.space_group_name_H-M   'P 1'
#
loop_
_entity.id
_entity.type
_entity.pdbx_description
1 polymer ?
#
loop_
_entity_poly.entity_id
_entity_poly.type
_entity_poly.pdbx_seq_one_letter_code
_entity_poly.pdbx_strand_id
1 'polypeptide(L)'
;MKVRKKAVLCAILAGIMLSTATPSLKLTVFADSTITETEALDKAVALYEHLTDKEVEIPQGLDETGLDTNLIKPIVLGYINFEDTEEAKQEKSITKQDFMTILYKTIITYNDSYTIYEDEANSILNECYDNAYVNDENRIAYAFMMKQGIITAKFGTEPNKELTKEECETLIDTVYDYFAQNVMVTVGGKEIRVGANVSTILDTFGEPNRIDQTEYGFEWYVYDSNYSEFCMVGVEADRVCALYTNSSSFDFNGMKSGDDYSKTADYLDNRCYRFYADSEGNLDSILYNPRYRGVDDGTSVKRSKSMILLDMINSYRSKHNKTVYVEDSDMNAAAWLSSLD
;
A
#
# COMPACT_ATOMS: atom_id res chain seq x y z
N MET A 1 12.81 38.25 9.97
CA MET A 1 12.95 38.18 11.43
C MET A 1 12.61 36.77 11.93
N LYS A 2 13.40 35.75 11.52
CA LYS A 2 13.15 34.33 11.81
C LYS A 2 14.45 33.55 12.09
N VAL A 3 15.33 34.02 12.97
CA VAL A 3 16.60 33.33 13.32
C VAL A 3 16.81 33.22 14.86
N ARG A 4 15.81 33.47 15.70
CA ARG A 4 16.00 33.48 17.15
C ARG A 4 15.34 32.36 17.95
N LYS A 5 14.76 31.33 17.32
CA LYS A 5 14.13 30.21 18.06
C LYS A 5 14.94 28.91 18.13
N LYS A 6 16.06 28.78 17.43
CA LYS A 6 16.93 27.58 17.50
C LYS A 6 18.07 27.67 18.50
N ALA A 7 18.32 28.84 19.07
CA ALA A 7 19.43 29.04 20.03
C ALA A 7 19.03 28.81 21.49
N VAL A 8 17.76 28.69 21.83
CA VAL A 8 17.30 28.53 23.23
C VAL A 8 17.21 27.05 23.65
N LEU A 9 17.11 26.12 22.70
CA LEU A 9 17.03 24.69 23.03
C LEU A 9 18.39 24.04 23.32
N CYS A 10 19.52 24.61 22.81
CA CYS A 10 20.86 24.12 23.12
C CYS A 10 21.43 24.62 24.44
N ALA A 11 20.88 25.69 25.03
CA ALA A 11 21.38 26.25 26.29
C ALA A 11 20.78 25.57 27.53
N ILE A 12 19.69 24.81 27.39
CA ILE A 12 19.09 24.08 28.54
C ILE A 12 19.74 22.71 28.74
N LEU A 13 20.43 22.17 27.75
CA LEU A 13 21.18 20.89 27.85
C LEU A 13 22.60 21.03 28.38
N ALA A 14 23.15 22.23 28.48
CA ALA A 14 24.49 22.48 29.01
C ALA A 14 24.53 22.89 30.50
N GLY A 15 23.39 23.07 31.15
CA GLY A 15 23.24 23.57 32.53
C GLY A 15 23.08 22.50 33.62
N ILE A 16 23.09 21.20 33.28
CA ILE A 16 22.82 20.11 34.26
C ILE A 16 24.03 19.22 34.50
N MET A 17 25.22 19.67 34.19
CA MET A 17 26.44 18.91 34.49
C MET A 17 27.29 19.59 35.54
N LEU A 18 26.78 19.82 36.75
CA LEU A 18 27.63 20.07 37.94
C LEU A 18 26.79 20.01 39.22
N SER A 19 26.49 18.81 39.67
CA SER A 19 26.40 18.51 41.10
C SER A 19 26.52 17.00 41.33
N THR A 20 27.44 16.67 42.14
CA THR A 20 27.93 15.36 42.57
C THR A 20 26.87 14.47 43.20
N ALA A 21 27.02 13.19 42.96
CA ALA A 21 26.23 12.04 43.37
C ALA A 21 25.14 11.64 42.38
N THR A 22 25.57 11.00 41.29
CA THR A 22 24.68 10.30 40.38
C THR A 22 24.31 8.95 40.98
N PRO A 23 23.02 8.70 41.33
CA PRO A 23 22.55 7.36 41.18
C PRO A 23 22.63 7.04 39.68
N SER A 24 23.38 5.98 39.33
CA SER A 24 23.37 5.47 37.96
C SER A 24 21.91 5.24 37.55
N LEU A 25 21.34 6.16 36.77
CA LEU A 25 20.18 5.86 35.96
C LEU A 25 20.60 4.71 35.05
N LYS A 26 20.32 3.48 35.49
CA LYS A 26 20.23 2.38 34.56
C LYS A 26 19.12 2.81 33.60
N LEU A 27 19.50 3.34 32.44
CA LEU A 27 18.67 3.32 31.28
C LEU A 27 18.44 1.82 31.01
N THR A 28 17.37 1.29 31.54
CA THR A 28 16.86 0.00 31.10
C THR A 28 16.37 0.31 29.69
N VAL A 29 17.25 0.15 28.72
CA VAL A 29 16.85 -0.11 27.36
C VAL A 29 16.05 -1.41 27.52
N PHE A 30 14.73 -1.30 27.53
CA PHE A 30 13.88 -2.44 27.29
C PHE A 30 14.31 -2.90 25.89
N ALA A 31 15.09 -3.96 25.81
CA ALA A 31 15.29 -4.65 24.55
C ALA A 31 13.88 -5.04 24.10
N ASP A 32 13.43 -4.49 22.98
CA ASP A 32 12.16 -4.88 22.40
C ASP A 32 12.18 -6.39 22.29
N SER A 33 11.21 -7.05 22.96
CA SER A 33 11.16 -8.50 22.96
C SER A 33 10.88 -8.98 21.54
N THR A 34 11.65 -9.94 21.06
CA THR A 34 11.35 -10.63 19.80
C THR A 34 9.98 -11.28 19.89
N ILE A 35 9.30 -11.40 18.74
CA ILE A 35 8.05 -12.09 18.64
C ILE A 35 8.30 -13.57 18.35
N THR A 36 7.53 -14.46 18.99
CA THR A 36 7.60 -15.90 18.69
C THR A 36 6.79 -16.24 17.44
N GLU A 37 7.09 -17.39 16.83
CA GLU A 37 6.35 -17.88 15.66
C GLU A 37 4.85 -18.04 15.97
N THR A 38 4.51 -18.60 17.14
CA THR A 38 3.11 -18.77 17.57
C THR A 38 2.39 -17.43 17.71
N GLU A 39 3.03 -16.44 18.36
CA GLU A 39 2.46 -15.10 18.48
C GLU A 39 2.26 -14.43 17.11
N ALA A 40 3.19 -14.65 16.16
CA ALA A 40 3.09 -14.12 14.80
C ALA A 40 1.95 -14.78 14.00
N LEU A 41 1.76 -16.09 14.17
CA LEU A 41 0.64 -16.82 13.58
C LEU A 41 -0.72 -16.32 14.10
N ASP A 42 -0.85 -16.10 15.41
CA ASP A 42 -2.07 -15.54 16.00
C ASP A 42 -2.40 -14.17 15.42
N LYS A 43 -1.39 -13.30 15.26
CA LYS A 43 -1.57 -11.96 14.67
C LYS A 43 -1.97 -12.04 13.18
N ALA A 44 -1.44 -12.99 12.43
CA ALA A 44 -1.81 -13.21 11.03
C ALA A 44 -3.24 -13.73 10.88
N VAL A 45 -3.70 -14.61 11.80
CA VAL A 45 -5.10 -15.04 11.88
C VAL A 45 -6.01 -13.84 12.17
N ALA A 46 -5.66 -13.02 13.16
CA ALA A 46 -6.43 -11.82 13.48
C ALA A 46 -6.51 -10.85 12.29
N LEU A 47 -5.41 -10.70 11.53
CA LEU A 47 -5.40 -9.91 10.30
C LEU A 47 -6.39 -10.49 9.26
N TYR A 48 -6.38 -11.81 9.03
CA TYR A 48 -7.31 -12.46 8.10
C TYR A 48 -8.78 -12.24 8.51
N GLU A 49 -9.09 -12.47 9.79
CA GLU A 49 -10.46 -12.28 10.33
C GLU A 49 -10.91 -10.82 10.16
N HIS A 50 -9.99 -9.87 10.36
CA HIS A 50 -10.27 -8.45 10.18
C HIS A 50 -10.46 -8.07 8.70
N LEU A 51 -9.64 -8.63 7.79
CA LEU A 51 -9.77 -8.40 6.34
C LEU A 51 -11.08 -8.97 5.76
N THR A 52 -11.54 -10.09 6.32
CA THR A 52 -12.73 -10.79 5.82
C THR A 52 -14.01 -10.41 6.54
N ASP A 53 -13.91 -9.72 7.69
CA ASP A 53 -15.00 -9.49 8.64
C ASP A 53 -15.71 -10.80 9.06
N LYS A 54 -14.92 -11.88 9.19
CA LYS A 54 -15.40 -13.22 9.54
C LYS A 54 -14.39 -13.95 10.43
N GLU A 55 -14.89 -14.65 11.45
CA GLU A 55 -14.06 -15.60 12.18
C GLU A 55 -13.73 -16.82 11.33
N VAL A 56 -12.54 -17.40 11.55
CA VAL A 56 -12.13 -18.65 10.91
C VAL A 56 -12.98 -19.78 11.44
N GLU A 57 -13.74 -20.42 10.55
CA GLU A 57 -14.55 -21.60 10.89
C GLU A 57 -13.65 -22.81 11.08
N ILE A 58 -13.70 -23.42 12.27
CA ILE A 58 -12.96 -24.63 12.59
C ILE A 58 -13.78 -25.85 12.14
N PRO A 59 -13.27 -26.71 11.24
CA PRO A 59 -13.95 -27.93 10.83
C PRO A 59 -14.21 -28.86 12.03
N GLN A 60 -15.38 -29.52 12.02
CA GLN A 60 -15.76 -30.48 13.08
C GLN A 60 -14.71 -31.57 13.24
N GLY A 61 -14.31 -31.84 14.48
CA GLY A 61 -13.34 -32.88 14.84
C GLY A 61 -11.89 -32.42 14.92
N LEU A 62 -11.55 -31.20 14.44
CA LEU A 62 -10.21 -30.65 14.62
C LEU A 62 -9.96 -30.20 16.07
N ASP A 63 -10.97 -29.76 16.76
CA ASP A 63 -10.98 -29.40 18.18
C ASP A 63 -10.78 -30.63 19.12
N GLU A 64 -11.08 -31.83 18.63
CA GLU A 64 -10.94 -33.10 19.38
C GLU A 64 -9.55 -33.75 19.21
N THR A 65 -8.66 -33.21 18.37
CA THR A 65 -7.36 -33.80 18.04
C THR A 65 -6.31 -33.66 19.13
N GLY A 66 -6.58 -32.87 20.18
CA GLY A 66 -5.61 -32.53 21.24
C GLY A 66 -4.50 -31.58 20.80
N LEU A 67 -4.66 -30.94 19.64
CA LEU A 67 -3.81 -29.83 19.18
C LEU A 67 -3.93 -28.63 20.12
N ASP A 68 -2.86 -27.83 20.14
CA ASP A 68 -2.93 -26.51 20.76
C ASP A 68 -3.97 -25.66 20.02
N THR A 69 -4.94 -25.12 20.76
CA THR A 69 -6.03 -24.32 20.19
C THR A 69 -5.53 -23.11 19.39
N ASN A 70 -4.37 -22.57 19.76
CA ASN A 70 -3.73 -21.44 19.05
C ASN A 70 -3.17 -21.83 17.67
N LEU A 71 -2.96 -23.13 17.41
CA LEU A 71 -2.44 -23.62 16.12
C LEU A 71 -3.55 -24.11 15.17
N ILE A 72 -4.77 -24.32 15.67
CA ILE A 72 -5.87 -24.85 14.85
C ILE A 72 -6.22 -23.88 13.70
N LYS A 73 -6.45 -22.60 13.99
CA LYS A 73 -6.78 -21.60 12.97
C LYS A 73 -5.65 -21.41 11.95
N PRO A 74 -4.35 -21.29 12.34
CA PRO A 74 -3.23 -21.28 11.40
C PRO A 74 -3.16 -22.49 10.48
N ILE A 75 -3.49 -23.70 10.97
CA ILE A 75 -3.55 -24.92 10.14
C ILE A 75 -4.71 -24.83 9.14
N VAL A 76 -5.90 -24.42 9.58
CA VAL A 76 -7.08 -24.26 8.71
C VAL A 76 -6.81 -23.26 7.58
N LEU A 77 -6.06 -22.20 7.87
CA LEU A 77 -5.67 -21.19 6.87
C LEU A 77 -4.44 -21.61 6.03
N GLY A 78 -3.83 -22.77 6.31
CA GLY A 78 -2.66 -23.25 5.57
C GLY A 78 -1.37 -22.46 5.85
N TYR A 79 -1.30 -21.75 6.97
CA TYR A 79 -0.08 -21.02 7.36
C TYR A 79 1.03 -21.97 7.77
N ILE A 80 0.68 -23.02 8.49
CA ILE A 80 1.55 -24.14 8.87
C ILE A 80 0.90 -25.46 8.50
N ASN A 81 1.72 -26.52 8.30
CA ASN A 81 1.21 -27.86 8.11
C ASN A 81 1.00 -28.54 9.47
N PHE A 82 0.15 -29.55 9.48
CA PHE A 82 -0.13 -30.32 10.68
C PHE A 82 1.14 -30.99 11.29
N GLU A 83 2.08 -31.35 10.41
CA GLU A 83 3.34 -32.01 10.78
C GLU A 83 4.32 -31.05 11.47
N ASP A 84 4.20 -29.75 11.22
CA ASP A 84 5.10 -28.71 11.72
C ASP A 84 4.69 -28.16 13.10
N THR A 85 3.57 -28.65 13.66
CA THR A 85 3.00 -28.12 14.91
C THR A 85 3.90 -28.32 16.13
N GLU A 86 4.74 -29.38 16.17
CA GLU A 86 5.68 -29.59 17.27
C GLU A 86 6.86 -28.60 17.21
N GLU A 87 7.25 -28.14 16.02
CA GLU A 87 8.26 -27.10 15.84
C GLU A 87 7.72 -25.71 16.19
N ALA A 88 6.50 -25.41 15.78
CA ALA A 88 5.82 -24.16 16.10
C ALA A 88 5.52 -23.96 17.60
N LYS A 89 5.41 -25.06 18.37
CA LYS A 89 5.27 -25.01 19.84
C LYS A 89 6.56 -24.59 20.56
N GLN A 90 7.71 -24.63 19.87
CA GLN A 90 8.94 -24.12 20.46
C GLN A 90 8.85 -22.59 20.46
N GLU A 91 9.19 -21.95 21.58
CA GLU A 91 9.26 -20.49 21.70
C GLU A 91 10.43 -19.92 20.86
N LYS A 92 10.38 -20.14 19.53
CA LYS A 92 11.40 -19.69 18.58
C LYS A 92 10.99 -18.34 18.04
N SER A 93 11.94 -17.40 17.99
CA SER A 93 11.74 -16.11 17.31
C SER A 93 11.51 -16.33 15.82
N ILE A 94 10.61 -15.57 15.23
CA ILE A 94 10.36 -15.60 13.79
C ILE A 94 11.27 -14.64 13.03
N THR A 95 11.79 -15.08 11.88
CA THR A 95 12.54 -14.19 11.00
C THR A 95 11.62 -13.34 10.12
N LYS A 96 12.14 -12.25 9.60
CA LYS A 96 11.37 -11.36 8.72
C LYS A 96 10.84 -12.10 7.48
N GLN A 97 11.68 -12.93 6.83
CA GLN A 97 11.23 -13.67 5.63
C GLN A 97 10.16 -14.71 5.94
N ASP A 98 10.24 -15.38 7.07
CA ASP A 98 9.23 -16.37 7.47
C ASP A 98 7.90 -15.67 7.77
N PHE A 99 7.95 -14.52 8.45
CA PHE A 99 6.76 -13.73 8.70
C PHE A 99 6.15 -13.16 7.41
N MET A 100 6.97 -12.72 6.44
CA MET A 100 6.47 -12.31 5.11
C MET A 100 5.73 -13.45 4.41
N THR A 101 6.19 -14.70 4.59
CA THR A 101 5.52 -15.86 4.02
C THR A 101 4.15 -16.11 4.67
N ILE A 102 4.05 -15.96 5.98
CA ILE A 102 2.76 -16.04 6.69
C ILE A 102 1.81 -14.95 6.21
N LEU A 103 2.27 -13.69 6.14
CA LEU A 103 1.47 -12.57 5.65
C LEU A 103 1.04 -12.77 4.18
N TYR A 104 1.92 -13.28 3.32
CA TYR A 104 1.57 -13.59 1.94
C TYR A 104 0.48 -14.67 1.86
N LYS A 105 0.61 -15.75 2.64
CA LYS A 105 -0.44 -16.76 2.74
C LYS A 105 -1.76 -16.15 3.21
N THR A 106 -1.74 -15.23 4.18
CA THR A 106 -2.92 -14.49 4.63
C THR A 106 -3.58 -13.73 3.46
N ILE A 107 -2.77 -13.04 2.66
CA ILE A 107 -3.24 -12.23 1.54
C ILE A 107 -3.86 -13.09 0.43
N ILE A 108 -3.19 -14.17 0.00
CA ILE A 108 -3.73 -15.05 -1.05
C ILE A 108 -4.92 -15.90 -0.58
N THR A 109 -5.01 -16.19 0.71
CA THR A 109 -6.21 -16.83 1.28
C THR A 109 -7.38 -15.85 1.33
N TYR A 110 -7.10 -14.56 1.57
CA TYR A 110 -8.09 -13.50 1.45
C TYR A 110 -8.52 -13.27 -0.01
N ASN A 111 -7.56 -13.29 -0.95
CA ASN A 111 -7.83 -13.16 -2.39
C ASN A 111 -6.69 -13.81 -3.20
N ASP A 112 -6.97 -14.94 -3.84
CA ASP A 112 -6.02 -15.75 -4.61
C ASP A 112 -5.48 -15.06 -5.88
N SER A 113 -6.16 -14.01 -6.36
CA SER A 113 -5.72 -13.20 -7.49
C SER A 113 -4.40 -12.45 -7.22
N TYR A 114 -3.98 -12.34 -5.95
CA TYR A 114 -2.68 -11.75 -5.58
C TYR A 114 -1.49 -12.69 -5.74
N THR A 115 -1.68 -13.87 -6.31
CA THR A 115 -0.59 -14.82 -6.57
C THR A 115 0.37 -14.25 -7.63
N ILE A 116 1.68 -14.37 -7.36
CA ILE A 116 2.74 -14.10 -8.36
C ILE A 116 3.48 -15.39 -8.68
N TYR A 117 4.09 -15.46 -9.86
CA TYR A 117 4.80 -16.63 -10.33
C TYR A 117 6.31 -16.54 -10.06
N GLU A 118 6.98 -17.68 -10.06
CA GLU A 118 8.41 -17.79 -9.74
C GLU A 118 9.31 -16.93 -10.62
N ASP A 119 9.05 -16.85 -11.92
CA ASP A 119 9.84 -16.04 -12.85
C ASP A 119 9.72 -14.54 -12.50
N GLU A 120 8.54 -14.09 -12.17
CA GLU A 120 8.30 -12.71 -11.71
C GLU A 120 8.99 -12.46 -10.36
N ALA A 121 8.85 -13.38 -9.42
CA ALA A 121 9.51 -13.28 -8.11
C ALA A 121 11.03 -13.18 -8.25
N ASN A 122 11.63 -14.01 -9.11
CA ASN A 122 13.06 -13.97 -9.37
C ASN A 122 13.50 -12.65 -10.02
N SER A 123 12.70 -12.09 -10.92
CA SER A 123 12.98 -10.79 -11.55
C SER A 123 13.01 -9.68 -10.49
N ILE A 124 12.02 -9.65 -9.60
CA ILE A 124 11.94 -8.65 -8.53
C ILE A 124 13.12 -8.78 -7.55
N LEU A 125 13.42 -10.01 -7.12
CA LEU A 125 14.48 -10.26 -6.14
C LEU A 125 15.88 -9.97 -6.71
N ASN A 126 16.09 -10.06 -8.02
CA ASN A 126 17.38 -9.71 -8.64
C ASN A 126 17.76 -8.24 -8.46
N GLU A 127 16.79 -7.37 -8.17
CA GLU A 127 17.03 -5.96 -7.85
C GLU A 127 17.37 -5.75 -6.35
N CYS A 128 17.23 -6.81 -5.54
CA CYS A 128 17.47 -6.76 -4.11
C CYS A 128 18.91 -7.11 -3.77
N TYR A 129 19.60 -6.26 -3.00
CA TYR A 129 21.01 -6.44 -2.65
C TYR A 129 21.27 -7.73 -1.85
N ASP A 130 20.35 -8.11 -0.97
CA ASP A 130 20.46 -9.24 -0.06
C ASP A 130 19.59 -10.45 -0.46
N ASN A 131 19.26 -10.56 -1.75
CA ASN A 131 18.42 -11.63 -2.29
C ASN A 131 18.96 -13.04 -2.05
N ALA A 132 20.30 -13.18 -1.95
CA ALA A 132 20.98 -14.44 -1.68
C ALA A 132 20.70 -14.99 -0.26
N TYR A 133 20.18 -14.18 0.64
CA TYR A 133 19.80 -14.56 2.00
C TYR A 133 18.32 -14.89 2.14
N VAL A 134 17.52 -14.74 1.06
CA VAL A 134 16.13 -15.15 1.03
C VAL A 134 16.07 -16.65 0.69
N ASN A 135 15.55 -17.46 1.61
CA ASN A 135 15.39 -18.91 1.44
C ASN A 135 14.44 -19.21 0.27
N ASP A 136 14.64 -20.34 -0.40
CA ASP A 136 13.88 -20.70 -1.60
C ASP A 136 12.37 -20.74 -1.35
N GLU A 137 11.92 -21.26 -0.20
CA GLU A 137 10.51 -21.33 0.21
C GLU A 137 9.88 -19.94 0.44
N ASN A 138 10.69 -18.93 0.74
CA ASN A 138 10.23 -17.59 1.06
C ASN A 138 10.27 -16.61 -0.13
N ARG A 139 10.91 -17.01 -1.27
CA ARG A 139 11.18 -16.12 -2.41
C ARG A 139 9.94 -15.48 -2.99
N ILE A 140 8.89 -16.25 -3.22
CA ILE A 140 7.64 -15.77 -3.82
C ILE A 140 6.99 -14.74 -2.89
N ALA A 141 6.84 -15.07 -1.63
CA ALA A 141 6.24 -14.18 -0.62
C ALA A 141 7.04 -12.89 -0.46
N TYR A 142 8.36 -13.02 -0.37
CA TYR A 142 9.25 -11.88 -0.18
C TYR A 142 9.24 -10.94 -1.37
N ALA A 143 9.27 -11.48 -2.60
CA ALA A 143 9.15 -10.73 -3.83
C ALA A 143 7.81 -10.01 -3.94
N PHE A 144 6.72 -10.70 -3.56
CA PHE A 144 5.41 -10.08 -3.52
C PHE A 144 5.38 -8.87 -2.59
N MET A 145 5.89 -9.00 -1.36
CA MET A 145 5.94 -7.90 -0.40
C MET A 145 6.79 -6.72 -0.89
N MET A 146 7.87 -7.00 -1.63
CA MET A 146 8.66 -5.95 -2.30
C MET A 146 7.88 -5.29 -3.43
N LYS A 147 7.22 -6.08 -4.30
CA LYS A 147 6.37 -5.57 -5.39
C LYS A 147 5.29 -4.62 -4.85
N GLN A 148 4.68 -4.99 -3.74
CA GLN A 148 3.66 -4.18 -3.07
C GLN A 148 4.24 -2.99 -2.29
N GLY A 149 5.56 -2.92 -2.13
CA GLY A 149 6.22 -1.88 -1.37
C GLY A 149 6.02 -1.96 0.13
N ILE A 150 5.57 -3.11 0.63
CA ILE A 150 5.47 -3.41 2.07
C ILE A 150 6.88 -3.49 2.66
N ILE A 151 7.82 -4.08 1.91
CA ILE A 151 9.25 -4.00 2.18
C ILE A 151 9.96 -3.30 1.03
N THR A 152 11.02 -2.54 1.36
CA THR A 152 11.78 -1.77 0.37
C THR A 152 13.21 -2.28 0.28
N ALA A 153 13.74 -2.42 -0.94
CA ALA A 153 15.09 -2.92 -1.23
C ALA A 153 16.19 -1.83 -1.13
N LYS A 154 15.83 -0.59 -0.82
CA LYS A 154 16.74 0.54 -0.99
C LYS A 154 18.03 0.45 -0.17
N PHE A 155 18.01 -0.19 1.01
CA PHE A 155 19.15 -0.29 1.92
C PHE A 155 19.39 -1.72 2.43
N GLY A 156 18.95 -2.73 1.71
CA GLY A 156 18.85 -4.10 2.17
C GLY A 156 17.53 -4.37 2.88
N THR A 157 17.08 -5.58 2.81
CA THR A 157 15.75 -5.96 3.33
C THR A 157 15.84 -6.77 4.61
N GLU A 158 17.05 -7.23 4.98
CA GLU A 158 17.35 -7.98 6.20
C GLU A 158 16.46 -9.22 6.40
N PRO A 159 16.41 -10.18 5.43
CA PRO A 159 15.47 -11.30 5.47
C PRO A 159 15.60 -12.17 6.72
N ASN A 160 16.83 -12.36 7.23
CA ASN A 160 17.13 -13.21 8.40
C ASN A 160 17.02 -12.46 9.73
N LYS A 161 16.60 -11.20 9.74
CA LYS A 161 16.41 -10.45 10.97
C LYS A 161 15.25 -11.05 11.78
N GLU A 162 15.48 -11.36 13.05
CA GLU A 162 14.41 -11.68 14.00
C GLU A 162 13.56 -10.40 14.24
N LEU A 163 12.26 -10.54 14.18
CA LEU A 163 11.35 -9.41 14.36
C LEU A 163 11.07 -9.14 15.84
N THR A 164 11.00 -7.88 16.17
CA THR A 164 10.39 -7.43 17.43
C THR A 164 8.88 -7.42 17.33
N LYS A 165 8.19 -7.37 18.48
CA LYS A 165 6.73 -7.27 18.52
C LYS A 165 6.24 -6.00 17.82
N GLU A 166 6.93 -4.86 18.02
CA GLU A 166 6.60 -3.58 17.38
C GLU A 166 6.78 -3.64 15.86
N GLU A 167 7.87 -4.24 15.37
CA GLU A 167 8.08 -4.42 13.93
C GLU A 167 7.02 -5.32 13.29
N CYS A 168 6.63 -6.40 13.98
CA CYS A 168 5.55 -7.28 13.53
C CYS A 168 4.22 -6.53 13.44
N GLU A 169 3.85 -5.76 14.45
CA GLU A 169 2.65 -4.91 14.45
C GLU A 169 2.68 -3.90 13.31
N THR A 170 3.79 -3.21 13.13
CA THR A 170 3.97 -2.26 12.02
C THR A 170 3.77 -2.91 10.65
N LEU A 171 4.26 -4.15 10.46
CA LEU A 171 4.07 -4.88 9.21
C LEU A 171 2.62 -5.30 9.02
N ILE A 172 1.94 -5.75 10.07
CA ILE A 172 0.51 -6.09 10.03
C ILE A 172 -0.32 -4.87 9.69
N ASP A 173 -0.10 -3.74 10.36
CA ASP A 173 -0.79 -2.48 10.10
C ASP A 173 -0.53 -2.03 8.65
N THR A 174 0.70 -2.17 8.15
CA THR A 174 1.04 -1.84 6.77
C THR A 174 0.28 -2.73 5.77
N VAL A 175 0.18 -4.04 6.04
CA VAL A 175 -0.59 -4.98 5.22
C VAL A 175 -2.09 -4.68 5.33
N TYR A 176 -2.58 -4.47 6.54
CA TYR A 176 -3.98 -4.11 6.76
C TYR A 176 -4.34 -2.83 6.02
N ASP A 177 -3.56 -1.77 6.20
CA ASP A 177 -3.74 -0.51 5.51
C ASP A 177 -3.68 -0.66 3.99
N TYR A 178 -2.88 -1.58 3.49
CA TYR A 178 -2.78 -1.86 2.07
C TYR A 178 -4.03 -2.56 1.50
N PHE A 179 -4.58 -3.55 2.21
CA PHE A 179 -5.64 -4.42 1.70
C PHE A 179 -7.04 -4.12 2.25
N ALA A 180 -7.15 -3.58 3.48
CA ALA A 180 -8.43 -3.30 4.12
C ALA A 180 -8.85 -1.84 4.06
N GLN A 181 -8.11 -1.00 3.37
CA GLN A 181 -8.23 0.44 3.50
C GLN A 181 -9.63 0.94 3.25
N ASN A 182 -10.17 1.63 4.26
CA ASN A 182 -11.32 2.50 4.17
C ASN A 182 -11.03 3.79 3.36
N VAL A 183 -10.13 3.70 2.36
CA VAL A 183 -9.92 4.80 1.43
C VAL A 183 -11.13 4.87 0.53
N MET A 184 -11.96 5.83 0.81
CA MET A 184 -13.19 6.06 0.08
C MET A 184 -13.21 7.49 -0.45
N VAL A 185 -13.48 7.62 -1.75
CA VAL A 185 -13.75 8.90 -2.38
C VAL A 185 -15.12 8.81 -3.05
N THR A 186 -15.94 9.82 -2.88
CA THR A 186 -17.14 9.98 -3.71
C THR A 186 -16.86 10.94 -4.85
N VAL A 187 -17.37 10.64 -6.03
CA VAL A 187 -17.32 11.51 -7.22
C VAL A 187 -18.72 11.56 -7.82
N GLY A 188 -19.30 12.75 -7.89
CA GLY A 188 -20.68 12.90 -8.35
C GLY A 188 -21.71 12.13 -7.51
N GLY A 189 -21.43 11.93 -6.22
CA GLY A 189 -22.25 11.13 -5.31
C GLY A 189 -22.09 9.62 -5.44
N LYS A 190 -21.18 9.14 -6.31
CA LYS A 190 -20.85 7.73 -6.50
C LYS A 190 -19.59 7.38 -5.71
N GLU A 191 -19.60 6.26 -5.03
CA GLU A 191 -18.51 5.83 -4.14
C GLU A 191 -17.45 5.01 -4.89
N ILE A 192 -16.18 5.31 -4.66
CA ILE A 192 -15.01 4.51 -5.01
C ILE A 192 -14.34 4.13 -3.70
N ARG A 193 -14.28 2.83 -3.41
CA ARG A 193 -13.63 2.29 -2.20
C ARG A 193 -12.46 1.40 -2.60
N VAL A 194 -11.30 1.68 -2.05
CA VAL A 194 -10.14 0.79 -2.20
C VAL A 194 -10.42 -0.55 -1.51
N GLY A 195 -10.00 -1.64 -2.12
CA GLY A 195 -10.31 -3.01 -1.69
C GLY A 195 -11.68 -3.54 -2.19
N ALA A 196 -12.57 -2.68 -2.70
CA ALA A 196 -13.83 -3.14 -3.29
C ALA A 196 -13.59 -4.01 -4.53
N ASN A 197 -14.50 -4.94 -4.78
CA ASN A 197 -14.50 -5.72 -6.02
C ASN A 197 -14.77 -4.80 -7.22
N VAL A 198 -14.11 -5.04 -8.35
CA VAL A 198 -14.29 -4.26 -9.59
C VAL A 198 -15.74 -4.27 -10.06
N SER A 199 -16.50 -5.36 -9.83
CA SER A 199 -17.92 -5.42 -10.17
C SER A 199 -18.73 -4.32 -9.48
N THR A 200 -18.38 -3.94 -8.23
CA THR A 200 -19.03 -2.82 -7.52
C THR A 200 -18.80 -1.49 -8.24
N ILE A 201 -17.61 -1.30 -8.81
CA ILE A 201 -17.29 -0.10 -9.60
C ILE A 201 -18.07 -0.10 -10.91
N LEU A 202 -18.11 -1.25 -11.61
CA LEU A 202 -18.88 -1.40 -12.86
C LEU A 202 -20.38 -1.19 -12.63
N ASP A 203 -20.94 -1.71 -11.54
CA ASP A 203 -22.36 -1.50 -11.17
C ASP A 203 -22.65 -0.02 -10.85
N THR A 204 -21.67 0.71 -10.31
CA THR A 204 -21.83 2.11 -9.87
C THR A 204 -21.57 3.12 -10.98
N PHE A 205 -20.49 2.92 -11.75
CA PHE A 205 -20.03 3.86 -12.80
C PHE A 205 -20.35 3.39 -14.22
N GLY A 206 -20.68 2.10 -14.41
CA GLY A 206 -20.76 1.46 -15.72
C GLY A 206 -19.38 1.05 -16.24
N GLU A 207 -19.32 0.65 -17.52
CA GLU A 207 -18.06 0.34 -18.19
C GLU A 207 -17.17 1.60 -18.26
N PRO A 208 -15.85 1.47 -18.04
CA PRO A 208 -14.93 2.58 -18.19
C PRO A 208 -14.88 3.02 -19.67
N ASN A 209 -14.67 4.31 -19.90
CA ASN A 209 -14.48 4.84 -21.26
C ASN A 209 -13.19 4.28 -21.89
N ARG A 210 -12.17 3.99 -21.06
CA ARG A 210 -10.90 3.44 -21.47
C ARG A 210 -10.25 2.67 -20.32
N ILE A 211 -9.45 1.66 -20.66
CA ILE A 211 -8.57 0.94 -19.72
C ILE A 211 -7.12 1.21 -20.13
N ASP A 212 -6.35 1.80 -19.22
CA ASP A 212 -4.98 2.23 -19.45
C ASP A 212 -3.98 1.41 -18.63
N GLN A 213 -2.90 0.98 -19.28
CA GLN A 213 -1.78 0.29 -18.62
C GLN A 213 -0.95 1.25 -17.79
N THR A 214 -0.41 0.77 -16.66
CA THR A 214 0.43 1.57 -15.78
C THR A 214 1.83 0.99 -15.58
N GLU A 215 2.77 1.83 -15.16
CA GLU A 215 4.08 1.40 -14.67
C GLU A 215 4.03 0.75 -13.29
N TYR A 216 2.86 0.70 -12.67
CA TYR A 216 2.66 0.17 -11.32
C TYR A 216 2.16 -1.27 -11.30
N GLY A 217 1.84 -1.84 -12.48
CA GLY A 217 1.35 -3.21 -12.64
C GLY A 217 -0.15 -3.40 -12.54
N PHE A 218 -0.90 -2.36 -12.18
CA PHE A 218 -2.37 -2.34 -12.25
C PHE A 218 -2.87 -1.57 -13.48
N GLU A 219 -4.16 -1.66 -13.79
CA GLU A 219 -4.81 -0.94 -14.87
C GLU A 219 -5.65 0.22 -14.33
N TRP A 220 -5.61 1.38 -15.02
CA TRP A 220 -6.55 2.46 -14.77
C TRP A 220 -7.84 2.26 -15.55
N TYR A 221 -8.96 2.15 -14.85
CA TYR A 221 -10.31 2.27 -15.41
C TYR A 221 -10.66 3.75 -15.44
N VAL A 222 -10.70 4.33 -16.62
CA VAL A 222 -10.82 5.77 -16.84
C VAL A 222 -12.27 6.15 -17.13
N TYR A 223 -12.82 7.10 -16.38
CA TYR A 223 -14.17 7.63 -16.53
C TYR A 223 -14.08 9.12 -16.87
N ASP A 224 -14.06 9.42 -18.16
CA ASP A 224 -13.82 10.75 -18.74
C ASP A 224 -14.98 11.30 -19.59
N SER A 225 -16.11 10.58 -19.65
CA SER A 225 -17.28 11.01 -20.42
C SER A 225 -17.87 12.34 -19.92
N ASN A 226 -17.69 12.65 -18.64
CA ASN A 226 -18.02 13.92 -18.02
C ASN A 226 -16.82 14.43 -17.19
N TYR A 227 -16.04 15.35 -17.74
CA TYR A 227 -14.86 15.86 -17.07
C TYR A 227 -15.12 16.61 -15.75
N SER A 228 -16.35 17.02 -15.46
CA SER A 228 -16.70 17.55 -14.14
C SER A 228 -16.78 16.46 -13.05
N GLU A 229 -16.90 15.20 -13.48
CA GLU A 229 -16.91 14.01 -12.63
C GLU A 229 -15.74 13.06 -12.96
N PHE A 230 -14.68 13.59 -13.54
CA PHE A 230 -13.52 12.79 -13.96
C PHE A 230 -12.91 12.02 -12.79
N CYS A 231 -12.74 10.73 -12.98
CA CYS A 231 -11.99 9.89 -12.06
C CYS A 231 -11.33 8.73 -12.78
N MET A 232 -10.30 8.19 -12.15
CA MET A 232 -9.64 6.95 -12.54
C MET A 232 -9.61 6.01 -11.35
N VAL A 233 -9.95 4.74 -11.60
CA VAL A 233 -9.95 3.68 -10.61
C VAL A 233 -8.87 2.67 -11.00
N GLY A 234 -7.84 2.52 -10.16
CA GLY A 234 -6.80 1.52 -10.35
C GLY A 234 -7.32 0.14 -9.95
N VAL A 235 -7.23 -0.82 -10.87
CA VAL A 235 -7.73 -2.18 -10.69
C VAL A 235 -6.59 -3.17 -10.86
N GLU A 236 -6.42 -4.05 -9.88
CA GLU A 236 -5.53 -5.20 -9.92
C GLU A 236 -6.23 -6.40 -9.30
N ALA A 237 -6.14 -7.57 -9.95
CA ALA A 237 -6.73 -8.79 -9.45
C ALA A 237 -8.21 -8.64 -9.06
N ASP A 238 -9.00 -8.01 -9.95
CA ASP A 238 -10.42 -7.73 -9.77
C ASP A 238 -10.78 -6.85 -8.55
N ARG A 239 -9.80 -6.13 -7.97
CA ARG A 239 -10.02 -5.22 -6.86
C ARG A 239 -9.49 -3.83 -7.12
N VAL A 240 -10.16 -2.86 -6.53
CA VAL A 240 -9.71 -1.46 -6.52
C VAL A 240 -8.47 -1.34 -5.65
N CYS A 241 -7.35 -0.89 -6.22
CA CYS A 241 -6.09 -0.72 -5.51
C CYS A 241 -5.58 0.74 -5.49
N ALA A 242 -6.08 1.58 -6.39
CA ALA A 242 -5.68 2.97 -6.50
C ALA A 242 -6.85 3.83 -6.97
N LEU A 243 -6.78 5.14 -6.75
CA LEU A 243 -7.75 6.08 -7.29
C LEU A 243 -7.11 7.44 -7.57
N TYR A 244 -7.64 8.13 -8.56
CA TYR A 244 -7.34 9.52 -8.84
C TYR A 244 -8.62 10.28 -9.19
N THR A 245 -8.75 11.51 -8.70
CA THR A 245 -9.76 12.43 -9.18
C THR A 245 -9.32 13.89 -8.99
N ASN A 246 -9.68 14.73 -9.93
CA ASN A 246 -9.69 16.18 -9.83
C ASN A 246 -11.10 16.73 -10.14
N SER A 247 -12.11 15.91 -9.99
CA SER A 247 -13.51 16.33 -10.13
C SER A 247 -13.84 17.48 -9.20
N SER A 248 -14.67 18.41 -9.66
CA SER A 248 -15.22 19.47 -8.80
C SER A 248 -16.19 18.96 -7.74
N SER A 249 -16.63 17.69 -7.87
CA SER A 249 -17.64 17.06 -7.00
C SER A 249 -17.06 15.94 -6.12
N PHE A 250 -15.74 15.82 -5.99
CA PHE A 250 -15.18 14.81 -5.11
C PHE A 250 -15.34 15.18 -3.63
N ASP A 251 -15.48 14.15 -2.81
CA ASP A 251 -15.42 14.21 -1.35
C ASP A 251 -14.54 13.05 -0.85
N PHE A 252 -13.50 13.38 -0.12
CA PHE A 252 -12.63 12.43 0.57
C PHE A 252 -12.64 12.74 2.06
N ASN A 253 -13.33 11.92 2.85
CA ASN A 253 -13.44 12.09 4.30
C ASN A 253 -13.89 13.52 4.71
N GLY A 254 -14.82 14.10 3.96
CA GLY A 254 -15.32 15.47 4.18
C GLY A 254 -14.46 16.57 3.57
N MET A 255 -13.29 16.24 3.01
CA MET A 255 -12.48 17.18 2.22
C MET A 255 -12.94 17.20 0.76
N LYS A 256 -13.17 18.39 0.24
CA LYS A 256 -13.74 18.61 -1.11
C LYS A 256 -12.81 19.42 -1.97
N SER A 257 -13.03 19.36 -3.28
CA SER A 257 -12.42 20.30 -4.22
C SER A 257 -12.72 21.73 -3.80
N GLY A 258 -11.68 22.57 -3.72
CA GLY A 258 -11.78 23.97 -3.29
C GLY A 258 -11.62 24.20 -1.79
N ASP A 259 -11.49 23.16 -0.97
CA ASP A 259 -11.15 23.30 0.44
C ASP A 259 -9.71 23.77 0.63
N ASP A 260 -9.42 24.39 1.78
CA ASP A 260 -8.05 24.77 2.15
C ASP A 260 -7.15 23.53 2.20
N TYR A 261 -6.03 23.58 1.47
CA TYR A 261 -5.07 22.48 1.37
C TYR A 261 -4.53 22.01 2.73
N SER A 262 -4.51 22.89 3.74
CA SER A 262 -4.04 22.52 5.09
C SER A 262 -4.86 21.40 5.75
N LYS A 263 -6.07 21.14 5.30
CA LYS A 263 -6.90 20.02 5.77
C LYS A 263 -6.28 18.64 5.45
N THR A 264 -5.34 18.58 4.52
CA THR A 264 -4.66 17.35 4.14
C THR A 264 -3.52 16.96 5.08
N ALA A 265 -3.21 17.77 6.09
CA ALA A 265 -2.02 17.64 6.94
C ALA A 265 -1.87 16.25 7.59
N ASP A 266 -2.96 15.64 8.02
CA ASP A 266 -2.94 14.32 8.69
C ASP A 266 -2.59 13.16 7.73
N TYR A 267 -2.62 13.40 6.43
CA TYR A 267 -2.34 12.39 5.40
C TYR A 267 -0.96 12.55 4.73
N LEU A 268 -0.26 13.68 4.95
CA LEU A 268 0.97 14.02 4.20
C LEU A 268 2.15 13.12 4.54
N ASP A 269 2.17 12.51 5.72
CA ASP A 269 3.20 11.56 6.14
C ASP A 269 2.99 10.16 5.52
N ASN A 270 1.80 9.88 5.01
CA ASN A 270 1.50 8.64 4.33
C ASN A 270 1.80 8.77 2.82
N ARG A 271 2.86 8.08 2.38
CA ARG A 271 3.34 8.08 0.98
C ARG A 271 2.31 7.63 -0.07
N CYS A 272 1.25 6.95 0.35
CA CYS A 272 0.20 6.46 -0.55
C CYS A 272 -0.70 7.58 -1.04
N TYR A 273 -0.80 8.68 -0.27
CA TYR A 273 -1.61 9.82 -0.63
C TYR A 273 -0.77 10.91 -1.29
N ARG A 274 -1.33 11.53 -2.30
CA ARG A 274 -0.84 12.77 -2.89
C ARG A 274 -2.01 13.69 -3.12
N PHE A 275 -1.94 14.85 -2.50
CA PHE A 275 -2.90 15.92 -2.69
C PHE A 275 -2.24 17.03 -3.49
N TYR A 276 -3.01 17.65 -4.35
CA TYR A 276 -2.51 18.73 -5.17
C TYR A 276 -3.35 19.97 -4.90
N ALA A 277 -2.68 21.12 -4.78
CA ALA A 277 -3.32 22.40 -4.59
C ALA A 277 -3.37 23.17 -5.91
N ASP A 278 -4.40 24.00 -6.05
CA ASP A 278 -4.46 25.01 -7.09
C ASP A 278 -3.52 26.20 -6.77
N SER A 279 -3.50 27.21 -7.64
CA SER A 279 -2.67 28.42 -7.47
C SER A 279 -3.09 29.31 -6.28
N GLU A 280 -4.27 29.09 -5.74
CA GLU A 280 -4.82 29.82 -4.60
C GLU A 280 -4.59 29.09 -3.28
N GLY A 281 -4.05 27.87 -3.32
CA GLY A 281 -3.78 27.04 -2.14
C GLY A 281 -4.98 26.20 -1.70
N ASN A 282 -5.95 25.99 -2.59
CA ASN A 282 -7.09 25.13 -2.32
C ASN A 282 -6.83 23.72 -2.87
N LEU A 283 -7.45 22.73 -2.24
CA LEU A 283 -7.38 21.32 -2.68
C LEU A 283 -8.01 21.17 -4.07
N ASP A 284 -7.20 20.74 -5.04
CA ASP A 284 -7.62 20.55 -6.43
C ASP A 284 -7.87 19.10 -6.79
N SER A 285 -6.99 18.20 -6.35
CA SER A 285 -7.07 16.79 -6.71
C SER A 285 -6.46 15.88 -5.66
N ILE A 286 -6.86 14.60 -5.71
CA ILE A 286 -6.35 13.53 -4.86
C ILE A 286 -5.89 12.36 -5.73
N LEU A 287 -4.72 11.81 -5.41
CA LEU A 287 -4.23 10.53 -5.86
C LEU A 287 -3.98 9.64 -4.63
N TYR A 288 -4.60 8.49 -4.59
CA TYR A 288 -4.21 7.40 -3.72
C TYR A 288 -3.56 6.31 -4.57
N ASN A 289 -2.29 6.02 -4.30
CA ASN A 289 -1.55 4.95 -4.98
C ASN A 289 -0.52 4.33 -4.02
N PRO A 290 -0.80 3.16 -3.45
CA PRO A 290 0.12 2.46 -2.56
C PRO A 290 1.26 1.76 -3.28
N ARG A 291 1.22 1.67 -4.64
CA ARG A 291 2.19 0.93 -5.44
C ARG A 291 3.49 1.68 -5.65
N TYR A 292 4.59 0.94 -5.74
CA TYR A 292 5.84 1.45 -6.28
C TYR A 292 5.84 1.38 -7.80
N ARG A 293 6.53 2.33 -8.39
CA ARG A 293 6.78 2.33 -9.82
C ARG A 293 7.59 1.09 -10.21
N GLY A 294 7.02 0.26 -11.10
CA GLY A 294 7.74 -0.81 -11.79
C GLY A 294 8.69 -0.26 -12.86
N VAL A 295 9.45 -1.16 -13.48
CA VAL A 295 10.48 -0.81 -14.50
C VAL A 295 9.88 -0.66 -15.90
N ASP A 296 8.63 -1.08 -16.11
CA ASP A 296 8.04 -1.10 -17.46
C ASP A 296 7.54 0.27 -17.91
N ASP A 297 8.33 0.90 -18.78
CA ASP A 297 7.94 2.08 -19.57
C ASP A 297 7.64 1.68 -21.04
N GLY A 298 7.02 0.51 -21.25
CA GLY A 298 6.61 0.03 -22.57
C GLY A 298 5.77 1.03 -23.37
N THR A 299 5.64 0.82 -24.67
CA THR A 299 4.92 1.75 -25.58
C THR A 299 3.47 1.95 -25.17
N SER A 300 2.81 0.90 -24.65
CA SER A 300 1.43 0.98 -24.13
C SER A 300 1.31 1.92 -22.93
N VAL A 301 2.22 1.79 -21.96
CA VAL A 301 2.27 2.65 -20.77
C VAL A 301 2.52 4.11 -21.15
N LYS A 302 3.43 4.37 -22.09
CA LYS A 302 3.70 5.75 -22.57
C LYS A 302 2.47 6.38 -23.21
N ARG A 303 1.75 5.60 -24.05
CA ARG A 303 0.51 6.06 -24.66
C ARG A 303 -0.55 6.33 -23.60
N SER A 304 -0.76 5.43 -22.65
CA SER A 304 -1.69 5.61 -21.53
C SER A 304 -1.40 6.88 -20.74
N LYS A 305 -0.13 7.15 -20.41
CA LYS A 305 0.28 8.38 -19.72
C LYS A 305 -0.08 9.63 -20.49
N SER A 306 0.09 9.62 -21.82
CA SER A 306 -0.26 10.77 -22.67
C SER A 306 -1.75 11.02 -22.67
N MET A 307 -2.57 9.98 -22.76
CA MET A 307 -4.04 10.08 -22.71
C MET A 307 -4.51 10.56 -21.35
N ILE A 308 -4.00 9.97 -20.27
CA ILE A 308 -4.31 10.39 -18.89
C ILE A 308 -3.97 11.87 -18.66
N LEU A 309 -2.81 12.32 -19.16
CA LEU A 309 -2.44 13.73 -19.03
C LEU A 309 -3.43 14.64 -19.77
N LEU A 310 -3.89 14.25 -20.95
CA LEU A 310 -4.92 14.99 -21.69
C LEU A 310 -6.24 15.07 -20.90
N ASP A 311 -6.66 13.96 -20.30
CA ASP A 311 -7.90 13.91 -19.50
C ASP A 311 -7.79 14.76 -18.24
N MET A 312 -6.64 14.71 -17.54
CA MET A 312 -6.38 15.58 -16.38
C MET A 312 -6.45 17.06 -16.77
N ILE A 313 -5.85 17.44 -17.92
CA ILE A 313 -5.93 18.81 -18.46
C ILE A 313 -7.38 19.15 -18.80
N ASN A 314 -8.12 18.25 -19.43
CA ASN A 314 -9.50 18.48 -19.83
C ASN A 314 -10.42 18.62 -18.62
N SER A 315 -10.23 17.82 -17.59
CA SER A 315 -10.97 17.95 -16.34
C SER A 315 -10.68 19.29 -15.66
N TYR A 316 -9.41 19.70 -15.59
CA TYR A 316 -9.06 21.04 -15.09
C TYR A 316 -9.70 22.17 -15.92
N ARG A 317 -9.66 22.07 -17.25
CA ARG A 317 -10.31 23.04 -18.16
C ARG A 317 -11.82 23.10 -17.96
N SER A 318 -12.47 21.93 -17.81
CA SER A 318 -13.92 21.82 -17.55
C SER A 318 -14.28 22.51 -16.22
N LYS A 319 -13.49 22.27 -15.16
CA LYS A 319 -13.65 22.92 -13.85
C LYS A 319 -13.62 24.45 -13.94
N HIS A 320 -12.85 24.99 -14.89
CA HIS A 320 -12.74 26.44 -15.16
C HIS A 320 -13.60 26.93 -16.33
N ASN A 321 -14.62 26.18 -16.75
CA ASN A 321 -15.52 26.52 -17.85
C ASN A 321 -14.79 26.80 -19.18
N LYS A 322 -13.69 26.09 -19.45
CA LYS A 322 -12.94 26.17 -20.71
C LYS A 322 -13.29 24.99 -21.61
N THR A 323 -13.27 25.21 -22.90
CA THR A 323 -13.43 24.14 -23.90
C THR A 323 -12.35 23.12 -23.75
N VAL A 324 -12.73 21.83 -23.69
CA VAL A 324 -11.80 20.70 -23.64
C VAL A 324 -11.02 20.56 -24.95
N TYR A 325 -9.83 19.98 -24.85
CA TYR A 325 -9.03 19.61 -26.01
C TYR A 325 -9.47 18.25 -26.55
N VAL A 326 -9.36 18.11 -27.86
CA VAL A 326 -9.58 16.83 -28.55
C VAL A 326 -8.22 16.35 -29.06
N GLU A 327 -7.99 15.05 -28.97
CA GLU A 327 -6.79 14.46 -29.55
C GLU A 327 -6.79 14.66 -31.08
N ASP A 328 -5.68 15.15 -31.60
CA ASP A 328 -5.45 15.30 -33.04
C ASP A 328 -4.30 14.35 -33.43
N SER A 329 -4.63 13.35 -34.27
CA SER A 329 -3.68 12.32 -34.69
C SER A 329 -2.49 12.86 -35.47
N ASP A 330 -2.70 13.92 -36.26
CA ASP A 330 -1.65 14.53 -37.07
C ASP A 330 -0.69 15.34 -36.21
N MET A 331 -1.23 16.05 -35.21
CA MET A 331 -0.44 16.79 -34.23
C MET A 331 0.35 15.80 -33.33
N ASN A 332 -0.24 14.69 -32.93
CA ASN A 332 0.45 13.65 -32.16
C ASN A 332 1.60 13.02 -32.96
N ALA A 333 1.39 12.72 -34.23
CA ALA A 333 2.44 12.20 -35.10
C ALA A 333 3.58 13.20 -35.28
N ALA A 334 3.26 14.49 -35.48
CA ALA A 334 4.26 15.55 -35.58
C ALA A 334 5.06 15.73 -34.29
N ALA A 335 4.38 15.72 -33.13
CA ALA A 335 5.03 15.82 -31.82
C ALA A 335 5.96 14.62 -31.55
N TRP A 336 5.51 13.41 -31.92
CA TRP A 336 6.33 12.20 -31.77
C TRP A 336 7.58 12.26 -32.65
N LEU A 337 7.45 12.64 -33.92
CA LEU A 337 8.59 12.82 -34.82
C LEU A 337 9.59 13.86 -34.31
N SER A 338 9.07 14.98 -33.77
CA SER A 338 9.91 16.04 -33.17
C SER A 338 10.62 15.62 -31.89
N SER A 339 10.14 14.58 -31.20
CA SER A 339 10.77 14.05 -29.98
C SER A 339 11.90 13.03 -30.26
N LEU A 340 12.09 12.65 -31.53
CA LEU A 340 13.16 11.74 -31.96
C LEU A 340 14.46 12.46 -32.38
N ASP A 341 14.39 13.79 -32.57
CA ASP A 341 15.53 14.68 -32.84
C ASP A 341 16.17 15.16 -31.52
#